data_c20ee5b753a89bb06f568b02ca86079b
#
_entry.id   c20ee5b753a89bb06f568b02ca86079b
#
_cell.length_a   1.000
_cell.length_b   1.000
_cell.length_c   1.000
_cell.angle_alpha   90.00
_cell.angle_beta   90.00
_cell.angle_gamma   90.00
#
_symmetry.space_group_name_H-M   'P 1'
#
loop_
_entity.id
_entity.type
_entity.pdbx_description
1 polymer ?
#
loop_
_entity_poly.entity_id
_entity_poly.type
_entity_poly.pdbx_seq_one_letter_code
_entity_poly.pdbx_strand_id
1 'polypeptide(L)'
;MALRYQTGFCNEFATEALPGALPEVRNSPQRGPFGLYAEQFSGTAFTVPRHASRRSWLYRMRPAAVHQPFRRIEHGGVVAAFDTQLATPNQLRWNPLPIPSDPLDFVQGLVTIGGNGSPAAQRGCAIHWYVANRSMQDRFFCDADGELLIVPQLGRLRLATELGILELEPLEIAVLPRGLRFRVELLGREARGYVCENFGAPLRLPDLGPIGSNGLARSRDFHTPVAAYEDRSGDFELITKFMGSTWSARIDHSPLDVVAWHGTNAPYKYDLRRFNTIGSISYDHPDPSIFLVLQSPSDTPGVDDIDFVIFPPRWLAMTDTFRPPWFHRNIASEFMGLIEGVYDAKEVGFLPGGASLHNCMSGHGPDAATFERASRADTSQPEYLSGTMAFMFETRSVICPTPAALALPQLQGDYAQCWSTLPKNFSPEREQTA
;
A
#
# COMPACT_ATOMS: atom_id res chain seq x y z
N MET A 1 2.88 -3.94 -27.36
CA MET A 1 4.10 -3.17 -27.08
C MET A 1 4.33 -3.18 -25.59
N ALA A 2 5.57 -3.33 -25.12
CA ALA A 2 5.90 -3.16 -23.71
C ALA A 2 5.66 -1.69 -23.31
N LEU A 3 5.11 -1.48 -22.12
CA LEU A 3 4.92 -0.15 -21.55
C LEU A 3 6.29 0.51 -21.30
N ARG A 4 6.33 1.82 -21.45
CA ARG A 4 7.50 2.63 -21.09
C ARG A 4 7.19 3.41 -19.82
N TYR A 5 8.23 3.62 -19.02
CA TYR A 5 8.15 4.33 -17.75
C TYR A 5 9.24 5.39 -17.65
N GLN A 6 8.97 6.41 -16.87
CA GLN A 6 9.96 7.37 -16.39
C GLN A 6 10.50 6.90 -15.05
N THR A 7 11.79 7.03 -14.81
CA THR A 7 12.43 6.57 -13.57
C THR A 7 12.69 7.72 -12.60
N GLY A 8 12.53 7.45 -11.33
CA GLY A 8 12.77 8.41 -10.26
C GLY A 8 11.60 8.49 -9.29
N PHE A 9 11.84 8.96 -8.08
CA PHE A 9 10.82 9.12 -7.06
C PHE A 9 10.39 10.58 -6.96
N CYS A 10 9.12 10.87 -7.30
CA CYS A 10 8.54 12.22 -7.22
C CYS A 10 9.36 13.31 -7.91
N ASN A 11 10.04 12.97 -9.00
CA ASN A 11 10.76 13.94 -9.83
C ASN A 11 9.78 14.88 -10.53
N GLU A 12 10.28 16.00 -11.04
CA GLU A 12 9.55 16.83 -12.00
C GLU A 12 9.59 16.11 -13.36
N PHE A 13 8.56 15.28 -13.60
CA PHE A 13 8.41 14.55 -14.86
C PHE A 13 7.74 15.41 -15.92
N ALA A 14 8.00 15.11 -17.19
CA ALA A 14 7.30 15.71 -18.32
C ALA A 14 7.12 14.67 -19.42
N THR A 15 5.91 14.53 -19.93
CA THR A 15 5.58 13.52 -20.93
C THR A 15 4.38 13.92 -21.76
N GLU A 16 4.39 13.52 -23.03
CA GLU A 16 3.29 13.73 -23.97
C GLU A 16 3.05 12.47 -24.80
N ALA A 17 1.78 12.14 -25.01
CA ALA A 17 1.36 11.03 -25.87
C ALA A 17 1.21 11.49 -27.34
N LEU A 18 1.04 12.79 -27.57
CA LEU A 18 1.03 13.43 -28.88
C LEU A 18 2.12 14.49 -28.89
N PRO A 19 3.10 14.42 -29.82
CA PRO A 19 4.19 15.40 -29.90
C PRO A 19 3.68 16.84 -30.06
N GLY A 20 4.17 17.74 -29.20
CA GLY A 20 3.75 19.14 -29.15
C GLY A 20 2.52 19.42 -28.29
N ALA A 21 2.01 18.45 -27.54
CA ALA A 21 0.90 18.64 -26.61
C ALA A 21 1.32 19.33 -25.31
N LEU A 22 2.60 19.23 -24.92
CA LEU A 22 3.15 19.99 -23.78
C LEU A 22 3.37 21.44 -24.20
N PRO A 23 2.79 22.43 -23.48
CA PRO A 23 3.13 23.83 -23.71
C PRO A 23 4.60 24.11 -23.37
N GLU A 24 5.24 24.89 -24.21
CA GLU A 24 6.58 25.42 -23.91
C GLU A 24 6.48 26.51 -22.85
N VAL A 25 7.23 26.68 -21.91
CA VAL A 25 7.41 27.80 -20.95
C VAL A 25 6.23 28.03 -20.00
N ARG A 26 4.96 27.98 -20.44
CA ARG A 26 3.78 28.37 -19.63
C ARG A 26 2.94 27.16 -19.24
N ASN A 27 2.63 27.04 -17.95
CA ASN A 27 1.75 25.98 -17.46
C ASN A 27 0.30 26.16 -17.95
N SER A 28 -0.18 27.39 -18.03
CA SER A 28 -1.55 27.70 -18.45
C SER A 28 -1.53 28.77 -19.57
N PRO A 29 -1.19 28.41 -20.79
CA PRO A 29 -1.23 29.35 -21.92
C PRO A 29 -2.67 29.77 -22.21
N GLN A 30 -2.86 30.98 -22.75
CA GLN A 30 -4.19 31.49 -23.11
C GLN A 30 -4.92 30.54 -24.10
N ARG A 31 -4.15 29.87 -24.96
CA ARG A 31 -4.65 28.82 -25.86
C ARG A 31 -3.70 27.62 -25.74
N GLY A 32 -4.24 26.52 -25.24
CA GLY A 32 -3.48 25.27 -25.16
C GLY A 32 -3.16 24.68 -26.54
N PRO A 33 -2.05 23.98 -26.68
CA PRO A 33 -1.74 23.19 -27.88
C PRO A 33 -2.93 22.27 -28.21
N PHE A 34 -3.23 22.12 -29.51
CA PHE A 34 -4.36 21.29 -30.00
C PHE A 34 -5.73 21.63 -29.38
N GLY A 35 -5.89 22.79 -28.73
CA GLY A 35 -7.12 23.16 -28.03
C GLY A 35 -7.32 22.48 -26.69
N LEU A 36 -6.28 21.84 -26.13
CA LEU A 36 -6.32 21.18 -24.84
C LEU A 36 -6.54 22.18 -23.68
N TYR A 37 -7.29 21.77 -22.70
CA TYR A 37 -7.47 22.51 -21.45
C TYR A 37 -6.29 22.24 -20.51
N ALA A 38 -5.75 23.31 -19.93
CA ALA A 38 -4.77 23.19 -18.85
C ALA A 38 -5.48 23.04 -17.51
N GLU A 39 -5.20 21.99 -16.79
CA GLU A 39 -5.77 21.70 -15.47
C GLU A 39 -4.64 21.43 -14.47
N GLN A 40 -4.69 22.02 -13.28
CA GLN A 40 -3.74 21.71 -12.23
C GLN A 40 -4.29 20.60 -11.32
N PHE A 41 -3.54 19.51 -11.20
CA PHE A 41 -3.77 18.45 -10.24
C PHE A 41 -2.85 18.67 -9.04
N SER A 42 -3.38 19.32 -8.00
CA SER A 42 -2.61 19.74 -6.83
C SER A 42 -2.80 18.75 -5.67
N GLY A 43 -1.73 18.01 -5.34
CA GLY A 43 -1.77 17.00 -4.28
C GLY A 43 -1.58 17.55 -2.87
N THR A 44 -0.88 18.71 -2.71
CA THR A 44 -0.45 19.17 -1.38
C THR A 44 -0.53 20.69 -1.20
N ALA A 45 -1.30 21.40 -2.03
CA ALA A 45 -1.42 22.86 -1.91
C ALA A 45 -1.87 23.25 -0.50
N PHE A 46 -1.14 24.19 0.11
CA PHE A 46 -1.37 24.72 1.45
C PHE A 46 -1.27 23.70 2.62
N THR A 47 -0.97 22.44 2.35
CA THR A 47 -0.91 21.35 3.37
C THR A 47 0.51 20.93 3.70
N VAL A 48 1.51 21.40 2.94
CA VAL A 48 2.94 21.17 3.18
C VAL A 48 3.75 22.44 2.92
N PRO A 49 5.01 22.54 3.41
CA PRO A 49 5.91 23.61 3.03
C PRO A 49 6.09 23.69 1.49
N ARG A 50 6.27 24.88 0.95
CA ARG A 50 6.34 25.12 -0.52
C ARG A 50 7.35 24.24 -1.26
N HIS A 51 8.49 23.96 -0.66
CA HIS A 51 9.54 23.13 -1.27
C HIS A 51 9.17 21.64 -1.36
N ALA A 52 8.21 21.18 -0.54
CA ALA A 52 7.70 19.82 -0.55
C ALA A 52 6.37 19.70 -1.31
N SER A 53 5.89 20.78 -1.94
CA SER A 53 4.61 20.77 -2.64
C SER A 53 4.63 19.87 -3.86
N ARG A 54 3.64 18.98 -3.95
CA ARG A 54 3.40 18.11 -5.11
C ARG A 54 2.23 18.65 -5.93
N ARG A 55 2.45 18.83 -7.21
CA ARG A 55 1.43 19.24 -8.19
C ARG A 55 1.82 18.72 -9.57
N SER A 56 0.81 18.56 -10.43
CA SER A 56 1.01 18.29 -11.85
C SER A 56 0.08 19.15 -12.69
N TRP A 57 0.54 19.52 -13.88
CA TRP A 57 -0.23 20.21 -14.88
C TRP A 57 -0.64 19.21 -15.94
N LEU A 58 -1.94 19.10 -16.17
CA LEU A 58 -2.56 18.18 -17.12
C LEU A 58 -3.08 18.95 -18.31
N TYR A 59 -2.80 18.44 -19.51
CA TYR A 59 -3.32 18.99 -20.75
C TYR A 59 -4.25 17.95 -21.34
N ARG A 60 -5.57 18.23 -21.21
CA ARG A 60 -6.63 17.26 -21.40
C ARG A 60 -7.73 17.75 -22.34
N MET A 61 -8.50 16.82 -22.88
CA MET A 61 -9.54 17.11 -23.86
C MET A 61 -10.75 17.80 -23.22
N ARG A 62 -11.11 17.44 -21.97
CA ARG A 62 -12.22 18.02 -21.20
C ARG A 62 -11.81 18.23 -19.75
N PRO A 63 -12.14 19.38 -19.14
CA PRO A 63 -11.84 19.60 -17.72
C PRO A 63 -12.50 18.56 -16.82
N ALA A 64 -11.85 18.21 -15.71
CA ALA A 64 -12.39 17.30 -14.71
C ALA A 64 -13.75 17.74 -14.13
N ALA A 65 -14.11 18.99 -14.28
CA ALA A 65 -15.41 19.54 -13.85
C ALA A 65 -16.60 19.09 -14.75
N VAL A 66 -16.34 18.46 -15.90
CA VAL A 66 -17.37 18.03 -16.83
C VAL A 66 -17.90 16.65 -16.41
N HIS A 67 -18.94 16.65 -15.59
CA HIS A 67 -19.68 15.48 -15.13
C HIS A 67 -21.07 15.88 -14.65
N GLN A 68 -22.00 14.92 -14.60
CA GLN A 68 -23.29 15.13 -13.93
C GLN A 68 -23.10 15.19 -12.40
N PRO A 69 -24.06 15.75 -11.65
CA PRO A 69 -24.00 15.76 -10.20
C PRO A 69 -23.85 14.36 -9.60
N PHE A 70 -22.98 14.22 -8.62
CA PHE A 70 -22.80 12.99 -7.88
C PHE A 70 -24.04 12.59 -7.09
N ARG A 71 -24.35 11.30 -7.09
CA ARG A 71 -25.39 10.70 -6.27
C ARG A 71 -24.74 9.62 -5.40
N ARG A 72 -25.13 9.57 -4.13
CA ARG A 72 -24.65 8.51 -3.23
C ARG A 72 -25.13 7.15 -3.72
N ILE A 73 -24.24 6.17 -3.68
CA ILE A 73 -24.52 4.77 -3.99
C ILE A 73 -24.19 3.91 -2.78
N GLU A 74 -24.91 2.80 -2.64
CA GLU A 74 -24.61 1.80 -1.62
C GLU A 74 -23.39 0.98 -2.05
N HIS A 75 -22.37 0.96 -1.18
CA HIS A 75 -21.21 0.10 -1.31
C HIS A 75 -20.89 -0.43 0.10
N GLY A 76 -21.40 -1.64 0.40
CA GLY A 76 -21.38 -2.19 1.75
C GLY A 76 -20.00 -2.55 2.32
N GLY A 77 -18.93 -2.52 1.51
CA GLY A 77 -17.60 -2.98 1.90
C GLY A 77 -16.62 -1.87 2.29
N VAL A 78 -16.89 -0.60 1.96
CA VAL A 78 -15.92 0.49 2.15
C VAL A 78 -16.36 1.47 3.23
N VAL A 79 -15.49 1.71 4.21
CA VAL A 79 -15.71 2.66 5.31
C VAL A 79 -14.45 3.46 5.58
N ALA A 80 -14.60 4.68 6.16
CA ALA A 80 -13.49 5.51 6.64
C ALA A 80 -13.83 6.20 7.98
N ALA A 81 -14.84 5.69 8.71
CA ALA A 81 -15.20 6.17 10.04
C ALA A 81 -14.86 5.05 11.06
N PHE A 82 -13.85 5.29 11.88
CA PHE A 82 -13.33 4.30 12.83
C PHE A 82 -13.58 4.67 14.28
N ASP A 83 -13.95 5.91 14.59
CA ASP A 83 -14.15 6.42 15.94
C ASP A 83 -15.26 5.68 16.72
N THR A 84 -16.19 5.06 16.00
CA THR A 84 -17.29 4.27 16.57
C THR A 84 -17.01 2.76 16.61
N GLN A 85 -15.86 2.33 16.09
CA GLN A 85 -15.48 0.93 16.07
C GLN A 85 -14.79 0.54 17.38
N LEU A 86 -15.01 -0.68 17.84
CA LEU A 86 -14.37 -1.21 19.04
C LEU A 86 -13.04 -1.85 18.67
N ALA A 87 -11.93 -1.24 19.09
CA ALA A 87 -10.62 -1.86 19.02
C ALA A 87 -10.49 -3.01 20.06
N THR A 88 -9.67 -3.99 19.73
CA THR A 88 -9.39 -5.12 20.64
C THR A 88 -7.89 -5.21 20.93
N PRO A 89 -7.49 -5.58 22.16
CA PRO A 89 -6.11 -5.90 22.50
C PRO A 89 -5.71 -7.32 22.06
N ASN A 90 -6.66 -8.11 21.55
CA ASN A 90 -6.37 -9.46 21.07
C ASN A 90 -5.60 -9.41 19.76
N GLN A 91 -4.70 -10.37 19.58
CA GLN A 91 -4.06 -10.63 18.31
C GLN A 91 -5.11 -11.22 17.36
N LEU A 92 -5.20 -10.67 16.15
CA LEU A 92 -6.12 -11.14 15.13
C LEU A 92 -5.34 -11.70 13.94
N ARG A 93 -5.88 -12.75 13.32
CA ARG A 93 -5.34 -13.32 12.08
C ARG A 93 -6.47 -13.84 11.20
N TRP A 94 -6.36 -13.53 9.90
CA TRP A 94 -7.33 -13.98 8.90
C TRP A 94 -6.67 -14.82 7.82
N ASN A 95 -7.36 -15.84 7.39
CA ASN A 95 -7.06 -16.55 6.15
C ASN A 95 -7.35 -15.64 4.94
N PRO A 96 -6.77 -15.94 3.76
CA PRO A 96 -7.04 -15.17 2.55
C PRO A 96 -8.52 -15.17 2.17
N LEU A 97 -9.02 -14.03 1.67
CA LEU A 97 -10.36 -13.97 1.09
C LEU A 97 -10.44 -14.87 -0.15
N PRO A 98 -11.49 -15.70 -0.28
CA PRO A 98 -11.73 -16.47 -1.49
C PRO A 98 -12.12 -15.54 -2.66
N ILE A 99 -11.73 -15.90 -3.87
CA ILE A 99 -12.25 -15.25 -5.06
C ILE A 99 -13.69 -15.71 -5.28
N PRO A 100 -14.66 -14.80 -5.36
CA PRO A 100 -16.06 -15.17 -5.56
C PRO A 100 -16.31 -15.74 -6.97
N SER A 101 -17.39 -16.54 -7.11
CA SER A 101 -17.85 -17.04 -8.42
C SER A 101 -18.57 -15.96 -9.23
N ASP A 102 -19.30 -15.08 -8.55
CA ASP A 102 -20.03 -14.00 -9.18
C ASP A 102 -19.09 -12.91 -9.71
N PRO A 103 -19.42 -12.30 -10.87
CA PRO A 103 -18.57 -11.25 -11.44
C PRO A 103 -18.42 -10.04 -10.52
N LEU A 104 -17.19 -9.74 -10.13
CA LEU A 104 -16.83 -8.68 -9.18
C LEU A 104 -15.62 -7.90 -9.70
N ASP A 105 -15.78 -6.60 -9.88
CA ASP A 105 -14.65 -5.75 -10.24
C ASP A 105 -13.91 -5.21 -9.00
N PHE A 106 -12.80 -4.52 -9.23
CA PHE A 106 -11.93 -4.03 -8.16
C PHE A 106 -12.69 -3.19 -7.13
N VAL A 107 -13.54 -2.25 -7.56
CA VAL A 107 -14.27 -1.36 -6.63
C VAL A 107 -15.30 -2.15 -5.83
N GLN A 108 -16.05 -3.02 -6.51
CA GLN A 108 -17.06 -3.87 -5.87
C GLN A 108 -16.45 -4.86 -4.86
N GLY A 109 -15.22 -5.30 -5.12
CA GLY A 109 -14.49 -6.25 -4.29
C GLY A 109 -13.64 -5.63 -3.20
N LEU A 110 -13.67 -4.30 -3.00
CA LEU A 110 -13.02 -3.64 -1.89
C LEU A 110 -13.77 -3.89 -0.59
N VAL A 111 -13.04 -4.36 0.44
CA VAL A 111 -13.56 -4.58 1.80
C VAL A 111 -12.61 -3.96 2.80
N THR A 112 -13.10 -3.00 3.58
CA THR A 112 -12.32 -2.38 4.66
C THR A 112 -12.18 -3.35 5.83
N ILE A 113 -10.94 -3.67 6.19
CA ILE A 113 -10.62 -4.54 7.32
C ILE A 113 -10.55 -3.75 8.61
N GLY A 114 -9.92 -2.59 8.58
CA GLY A 114 -9.79 -1.70 9.72
C GLY A 114 -9.13 -0.40 9.34
N GLY A 115 -8.95 0.46 10.31
CA GLY A 115 -8.29 1.74 10.12
C GLY A 115 -8.29 2.58 11.37
N ASN A 116 -7.85 3.82 11.22
CA ASN A 116 -7.83 4.85 12.26
C ASN A 116 -7.88 6.24 11.65
N GLY A 117 -8.02 7.25 12.49
CA GLY A 117 -8.05 8.63 12.03
C GLY A 117 -9.27 8.96 11.18
N SER A 118 -9.14 9.94 10.30
CA SER A 118 -10.26 10.45 9.50
C SER A 118 -9.77 11.17 8.25
N PRO A 119 -10.43 10.98 7.08
CA PRO A 119 -10.16 11.77 5.88
C PRO A 119 -10.34 13.28 6.08
N ALA A 120 -11.32 13.68 6.90
CA ALA A 120 -11.57 15.09 7.20
C ALA A 120 -10.45 15.74 8.01
N ALA A 121 -9.79 14.98 8.88
CA ALA A 121 -8.64 15.42 9.64
C ALA A 121 -7.33 15.27 8.86
N GLN A 122 -7.36 14.67 7.68
CA GLN A 122 -6.18 14.34 6.86
C GLN A 122 -5.11 13.60 7.68
N ARG A 123 -5.53 12.61 8.47
CA ARG A 123 -4.68 11.83 9.35
C ARG A 123 -5.17 10.39 9.49
N GLY A 124 -4.23 9.45 9.57
CA GLY A 124 -4.52 8.04 9.72
C GLY A 124 -4.70 7.33 8.39
N CYS A 125 -5.28 6.13 8.45
CA CYS A 125 -5.43 5.27 7.28
C CYS A 125 -6.65 4.37 7.36
N ALA A 126 -7.05 3.83 6.21
CA ALA A 126 -7.89 2.64 6.11
C ALA A 126 -7.13 1.52 5.41
N ILE A 127 -7.35 0.29 5.84
CA ILE A 127 -6.75 -0.89 5.24
C ILE A 127 -7.86 -1.73 4.64
N HIS A 128 -7.73 -2.02 3.36
CA HIS A 128 -8.69 -2.80 2.60
C HIS A 128 -8.05 -4.04 2.03
N TRP A 129 -8.85 -5.08 1.85
CA TRP A 129 -8.60 -6.12 0.86
C TRP A 129 -9.37 -5.82 -0.42
N TYR A 130 -8.86 -6.31 -1.54
CA TYR A 130 -9.63 -6.42 -2.77
C TYR A 130 -9.59 -7.84 -3.30
N VAL A 131 -10.71 -8.26 -3.91
CA VAL A 131 -10.83 -9.45 -4.73
C VAL A 131 -11.54 -9.05 -6.01
N ALA A 132 -11.08 -9.53 -7.16
CA ALA A 132 -11.71 -9.23 -8.44
C ALA A 132 -11.56 -10.41 -9.40
N ASN A 133 -12.61 -10.67 -10.16
CA ASN A 133 -12.63 -11.66 -11.26
C ASN A 133 -13.20 -11.05 -12.55
N ARG A 134 -13.39 -9.73 -12.59
CA ARG A 134 -13.82 -8.95 -13.74
C ARG A 134 -13.06 -7.64 -13.81
N SER A 135 -12.66 -7.23 -15.02
CA SER A 135 -12.12 -5.90 -15.28
C SER A 135 -13.19 -4.82 -15.19
N MET A 136 -12.81 -3.64 -14.72
CA MET A 136 -13.61 -2.43 -14.91
C MET A 136 -13.55 -2.04 -16.40
N GLN A 137 -14.68 -1.74 -17.03
CA GLN A 137 -14.74 -1.36 -18.45
C GLN A 137 -15.15 0.10 -18.63
N ASP A 138 -16.43 0.38 -18.46
CA ASP A 138 -16.99 1.74 -18.60
C ASP A 138 -17.24 2.40 -17.22
N ARG A 139 -16.45 2.00 -16.26
CA ARG A 139 -16.45 2.47 -14.89
C ARG A 139 -15.05 2.92 -14.50
N PHE A 140 -14.97 4.07 -13.83
CA PHE A 140 -13.74 4.64 -13.30
C PHE A 140 -13.88 4.88 -11.82
N PHE A 141 -12.77 4.84 -11.11
CA PHE A 141 -12.72 5.10 -9.67
C PHE A 141 -11.80 6.27 -9.36
N CYS A 142 -12.16 7.00 -8.33
CA CYS A 142 -11.39 8.11 -7.78
C CYS A 142 -11.51 8.05 -6.25
N ASP A 143 -10.40 7.99 -5.55
CA ASP A 143 -10.40 8.14 -4.10
C ASP A 143 -10.05 9.58 -3.72
N ALA A 144 -11.03 10.30 -3.19
CA ALA A 144 -10.85 11.68 -2.72
C ALA A 144 -10.46 11.74 -1.23
N ASP A 145 -10.52 10.64 -0.51
CA ASP A 145 -10.20 10.54 0.91
C ASP A 145 -8.71 10.35 1.16
N GLY A 146 -8.03 9.57 0.32
CA GLY A 146 -6.66 9.19 0.54
C GLY A 146 -5.84 8.90 -0.72
N GLU A 147 -4.54 8.76 -0.52
CA GLU A 147 -3.59 8.16 -1.46
C GLU A 147 -3.66 6.64 -1.31
N LEU A 148 -3.70 5.89 -2.42
CA LEU A 148 -3.83 4.44 -2.38
C LEU A 148 -2.47 3.77 -2.62
N LEU A 149 -1.99 2.99 -1.66
CA LEU A 149 -0.89 2.05 -1.84
C LEU A 149 -1.48 0.66 -2.09
N ILE A 150 -1.30 0.13 -3.29
CA ILE A 150 -1.86 -1.15 -3.75
C ILE A 150 -0.75 -2.21 -3.73
N VAL A 151 -1.02 -3.34 -3.05
CA VAL A 151 -0.11 -4.48 -2.91
C VAL A 151 -0.78 -5.73 -3.49
N PRO A 152 -0.53 -6.08 -4.77
CA PRO A 152 -1.04 -7.31 -5.35
C PRO A 152 -0.46 -8.54 -4.67
N GLN A 153 -1.32 -9.54 -4.41
CA GLN A 153 -0.90 -10.84 -3.88
C GLN A 153 -1.17 -11.96 -4.90
N LEU A 154 -2.25 -11.88 -5.64
CA LEU A 154 -2.64 -12.83 -6.67
C LEU A 154 -3.07 -12.10 -7.93
N GLY A 155 -2.64 -12.60 -9.08
CA GLY A 155 -3.00 -12.05 -10.39
C GLY A 155 -2.22 -10.78 -10.74
N ARG A 156 -2.36 -10.35 -11.99
CA ARG A 156 -1.71 -9.15 -12.54
C ARG A 156 -2.76 -8.11 -12.86
N LEU A 157 -2.45 -6.85 -12.56
CA LEU A 157 -3.33 -5.72 -12.79
C LEU A 157 -2.73 -4.76 -13.82
N ARG A 158 -3.60 -4.15 -14.62
CA ARG A 158 -3.30 -2.90 -15.32
C ARG A 158 -4.12 -1.79 -14.69
N LEU A 159 -3.44 -0.78 -14.18
CA LEU A 159 -4.02 0.45 -13.68
C LEU A 159 -3.96 1.49 -14.80
N ALA A 160 -5.07 1.66 -15.51
CA ALA A 160 -5.21 2.71 -16.51
C ALA A 160 -5.63 3.99 -15.79
N THR A 161 -4.72 4.96 -15.69
CA THR A 161 -4.92 6.23 -14.99
C THR A 161 -4.99 7.38 -15.97
N GLU A 162 -5.50 8.52 -15.55
CA GLU A 162 -5.48 9.74 -16.38
C GLU A 162 -4.06 10.27 -16.67
N LEU A 163 -3.03 9.80 -15.94
CA LEU A 163 -1.61 10.16 -16.17
C LEU A 163 -0.81 9.08 -16.93
N GLY A 164 -1.47 7.98 -17.34
CA GLY A 164 -0.86 6.88 -18.07
C GLY A 164 -1.11 5.53 -17.41
N ILE A 165 -0.41 4.49 -17.87
CA ILE A 165 -0.71 3.11 -17.55
C ILE A 165 0.41 2.49 -16.72
N LEU A 166 0.04 1.84 -15.60
CA LEU A 166 0.91 0.98 -14.79
C LEU A 166 0.45 -0.47 -14.91
N GLU A 167 1.38 -1.41 -15.09
CA GLU A 167 1.12 -2.83 -14.93
C GLU A 167 1.82 -3.32 -13.67
N LEU A 168 1.09 -4.12 -12.87
CA LEU A 168 1.54 -4.67 -11.60
C LEU A 168 1.40 -6.18 -11.59
N GLU A 169 2.34 -6.82 -10.94
CA GLU A 169 2.30 -8.24 -10.58
C GLU A 169 2.55 -8.40 -9.07
N PRO A 170 2.31 -9.58 -8.47
CA PRO A 170 2.78 -9.84 -7.11
C PRO A 170 4.26 -9.50 -6.95
N LEU A 171 4.66 -8.99 -5.78
CA LEU A 171 5.98 -8.42 -5.47
C LEU A 171 6.23 -7.01 -6.06
N GLU A 172 5.27 -6.40 -6.71
CA GLU A 172 5.29 -4.98 -7.05
C GLU A 172 4.22 -4.23 -6.24
N ILE A 173 4.44 -2.96 -6.02
CA ILE A 173 3.44 -2.04 -5.43
C ILE A 173 3.18 -0.88 -6.37
N ALA A 174 2.00 -0.28 -6.26
CA ALA A 174 1.73 1.03 -6.85
C ALA A 174 1.16 1.99 -5.82
N VAL A 175 1.49 3.25 -5.98
CA VAL A 175 0.88 4.36 -5.24
C VAL A 175 0.15 5.25 -6.22
N LEU A 176 -1.13 5.47 -5.95
CA LEU A 176 -2.01 6.35 -6.72
C LEU A 176 -2.33 7.58 -5.88
N PRO A 177 -1.97 8.79 -6.32
CA PRO A 177 -2.28 10.02 -5.59
C PRO A 177 -3.77 10.20 -5.31
N ARG A 178 -4.10 10.81 -4.18
CA ARG A 178 -5.47 11.22 -3.83
C ARG A 178 -6.10 12.00 -4.98
N GLY A 179 -7.30 11.60 -5.39
CA GLY A 179 -8.07 12.28 -6.43
C GLY A 179 -7.75 11.85 -7.87
N LEU A 180 -6.77 10.98 -8.09
CA LEU A 180 -6.46 10.43 -9.41
C LEU A 180 -7.59 9.52 -9.90
N ARG A 181 -8.04 9.73 -11.14
CA ARG A 181 -9.04 8.87 -11.79
C ARG A 181 -8.37 7.69 -12.48
N PHE A 182 -8.91 6.51 -12.26
CA PHE A 182 -8.35 5.29 -12.86
C PHE A 182 -9.41 4.20 -13.01
N ARG A 183 -9.07 3.17 -13.80
CA ARG A 183 -9.77 1.89 -13.79
C ARG A 183 -8.78 0.75 -13.68
N VAL A 184 -9.24 -0.37 -13.14
CA VAL A 184 -8.45 -1.59 -12.97
C VAL A 184 -8.88 -2.63 -14.00
N GLU A 185 -7.91 -3.10 -14.79
CA GLU A 185 -8.09 -4.20 -15.74
C GLU A 185 -7.29 -5.40 -15.24
N LEU A 186 -7.90 -6.58 -15.27
CA LEU A 186 -7.23 -7.83 -14.94
C LEU A 186 -6.44 -8.32 -16.16
N LEU A 187 -5.16 -8.61 -15.99
CA LEU A 187 -4.31 -9.23 -17.01
C LEU A 187 -4.34 -10.78 -16.92
N GLY A 188 -5.25 -11.31 -16.13
CA GLY A 188 -5.52 -12.71 -15.91
C GLY A 188 -7.01 -12.91 -15.63
N ARG A 189 -7.35 -14.02 -14.99
CA ARG A 189 -8.74 -14.36 -14.68
C ARG A 189 -9.25 -13.68 -13.41
N GLU A 190 -8.36 -13.49 -12.46
CA GLU A 190 -8.69 -13.05 -11.10
C GLU A 190 -7.53 -12.31 -10.47
N ALA A 191 -7.82 -11.54 -9.45
CA ALA A 191 -6.83 -10.84 -8.65
C ALA A 191 -7.29 -10.71 -7.20
N ARG A 192 -6.32 -10.66 -6.30
CA ARG A 192 -6.49 -10.39 -4.87
C ARG A 192 -5.28 -9.64 -4.36
N GLY A 193 -5.48 -8.80 -3.35
CA GLY A 193 -4.41 -8.09 -2.70
C GLY A 193 -4.93 -7.14 -1.63
N TYR A 194 -4.07 -6.21 -1.26
CA TYR A 194 -4.28 -5.28 -0.17
C TYR A 194 -4.19 -3.85 -0.67
N VAL A 195 -4.87 -2.96 0.00
CA VAL A 195 -4.80 -1.52 -0.25
C VAL A 195 -4.66 -0.81 1.08
N CYS A 196 -3.63 0.00 1.24
CA CYS A 196 -3.57 1.01 2.29
C CYS A 196 -4.02 2.35 1.71
N GLU A 197 -5.09 2.89 2.24
CA GLU A 197 -5.58 4.22 1.95
C GLU A 197 -5.01 5.18 2.99
N ASN A 198 -4.06 6.01 2.59
CA ASN A 198 -3.38 6.97 3.44
C ASN A 198 -4.13 8.31 3.44
N PHE A 199 -4.74 8.68 4.56
CA PHE A 199 -5.44 9.97 4.70
C PHE A 199 -4.50 11.15 4.94
N GLY A 200 -3.27 10.86 5.36
CA GLY A 200 -2.27 11.84 5.75
C GLY A 200 -1.51 12.48 4.60
N ALA A 201 -0.30 12.92 4.90
CA ALA A 201 0.63 13.45 3.92
C ALA A 201 1.04 12.36 2.91
N PRO A 202 1.37 12.72 1.65
CA PRO A 202 1.80 11.75 0.67
C PRO A 202 3.01 10.93 1.11
N LEU A 203 3.01 9.65 0.77
CA LEU A 203 4.11 8.73 1.02
C LEU A 203 5.43 9.27 0.43
N ARG A 204 6.49 9.14 1.18
CA ARG A 204 7.85 9.55 0.81
C ARG A 204 8.87 8.46 1.14
N LEU A 205 10.08 8.59 0.59
CA LEU A 205 11.20 7.77 1.01
C LEU A 205 11.64 8.16 2.43
N PRO A 206 12.03 7.17 3.27
CA PRO A 206 12.53 7.45 4.62
C PRO A 206 13.92 8.10 4.59
N ASP A 207 14.26 8.74 5.69
CA ASP A 207 15.63 9.21 5.92
C ASP A 207 16.57 8.00 6.10
N LEU A 208 17.69 8.00 5.38
CA LEU A 208 18.60 6.86 5.34
C LEU A 208 19.45 6.71 6.61
N GLY A 209 19.63 7.80 7.37
CA GLY A 209 20.38 7.80 8.62
C GLY A 209 21.80 7.21 8.45
N PRO A 210 22.24 6.32 9.36
CA PRO A 210 23.59 5.75 9.32
C PRO A 210 23.81 4.78 8.15
N ILE A 211 22.76 4.32 7.44
CA ILE A 211 22.87 3.47 6.25
C ILE A 211 23.51 4.26 5.10
N GLY A 212 23.27 5.58 5.04
CA GLY A 212 23.77 6.44 3.97
C GLY A 212 23.01 6.23 2.65
N SER A 213 23.56 6.73 1.55
CA SER A 213 22.88 6.83 0.26
C SER A 213 22.66 5.49 -0.49
N ASN A 214 23.24 4.40 -0.01
CA ASN A 214 23.23 3.11 -0.72
C ASN A 214 22.32 2.04 -0.08
N GLY A 215 21.45 2.43 0.83
CA GLY A 215 20.52 1.51 1.49
C GLY A 215 19.08 1.62 1.00
N LEU A 216 18.22 0.73 1.48
CA LEU A 216 16.78 0.74 1.36
C LEU A 216 16.25 0.79 -0.10
N ALA A 217 15.06 1.37 -0.30
CA ALA A 217 14.50 1.63 -1.64
C ALA A 217 15.23 2.80 -2.31
N ARG A 218 15.70 2.61 -3.52
CA ARG A 218 16.42 3.64 -4.27
C ARG A 218 15.46 4.40 -5.18
N SER A 219 15.56 5.71 -5.18
CA SER A 219 14.71 6.58 -6.01
C SER A 219 14.67 6.16 -7.48
N ARG A 220 15.79 5.73 -8.07
CA ARG A 220 15.89 5.30 -9.47
C ARG A 220 15.06 4.07 -9.83
N ASP A 221 14.66 3.25 -8.85
CA ASP A 221 13.93 2.00 -9.07
C ASP A 221 12.40 2.18 -9.02
N PHE A 222 11.95 3.42 -8.78
CA PHE A 222 10.55 3.82 -8.90
C PHE A 222 10.23 4.20 -10.35
N HIS A 223 9.08 3.75 -10.81
CA HIS A 223 8.63 3.93 -12.18
C HIS A 223 7.31 4.70 -12.24
N THR A 224 7.30 5.80 -12.95
CA THR A 224 6.11 6.64 -13.24
C THR A 224 5.69 6.43 -14.68
N PRO A 225 4.37 6.37 -15.01
CA PRO A 225 3.94 6.11 -16.37
C PRO A 225 4.28 7.28 -17.31
N VAL A 226 4.40 6.99 -18.59
CA VAL A 226 4.35 8.02 -19.64
C VAL A 226 2.89 8.33 -19.96
N ALA A 227 2.62 9.55 -20.47
CA ALA A 227 1.29 9.95 -20.89
C ALA A 227 0.69 8.95 -21.87
N ALA A 228 -0.57 8.58 -21.63
CA ALA A 228 -1.40 7.78 -22.52
C ALA A 228 -2.84 8.24 -22.35
N TYR A 229 -3.58 8.41 -23.44
CA TYR A 229 -4.93 8.94 -23.37
C TYR A 229 -5.94 8.07 -24.13
N GLU A 230 -7.21 8.25 -23.78
CA GLU A 230 -8.36 7.67 -24.45
C GLU A 230 -9.26 8.78 -24.97
N ASP A 231 -9.48 8.81 -26.28
CA ASP A 231 -10.53 9.63 -26.90
C ASP A 231 -11.76 8.76 -27.16
N ARG A 232 -12.52 8.51 -26.09
CA ARG A 232 -13.72 7.67 -26.13
C ARG A 232 -14.93 8.46 -25.65
N SER A 233 -15.96 8.53 -26.48
CA SER A 233 -17.29 8.99 -26.07
C SER A 233 -18.18 7.80 -25.76
N GLY A 234 -19.08 7.93 -24.79
CA GLY A 234 -19.97 6.87 -24.35
C GLY A 234 -20.68 7.22 -23.05
N ASP A 235 -21.36 6.25 -22.48
CA ASP A 235 -22.03 6.40 -21.20
C ASP A 235 -21.17 5.72 -20.11
N PHE A 236 -20.39 6.54 -19.39
CA PHE A 236 -19.46 6.08 -18.39
C PHE A 236 -19.91 6.42 -16.98
N GLU A 237 -19.47 5.61 -16.02
CA GLU A 237 -19.69 5.82 -14.58
C GLU A 237 -18.38 6.22 -13.90
N LEU A 238 -18.37 7.40 -13.26
CA LEU A 238 -17.30 7.83 -12.38
C LEU A 238 -17.73 7.59 -10.92
N ILE A 239 -17.10 6.66 -10.25
CA ILE A 239 -17.28 6.39 -8.83
C ILE A 239 -16.24 7.17 -8.05
N THR A 240 -16.67 7.92 -7.06
CA THR A 240 -15.79 8.65 -6.14
C THR A 240 -16.04 8.21 -4.71
N LYS A 241 -15.00 7.79 -4.01
CA LYS A 241 -15.02 7.65 -2.56
C LYS A 241 -14.78 9.01 -1.93
N PHE A 242 -15.70 9.48 -1.10
CA PHE A 242 -15.65 10.77 -0.41
C PHE A 242 -16.24 10.66 0.98
N MET A 243 -15.44 10.99 1.99
CA MET A 243 -15.79 10.87 3.41
C MET A 243 -16.33 9.48 3.78
N GLY A 244 -15.62 8.42 3.29
CA GLY A 244 -15.97 7.03 3.54
C GLY A 244 -17.26 6.55 2.86
N SER A 245 -17.90 7.39 2.07
CA SER A 245 -19.07 7.04 1.27
C SER A 245 -18.71 7.00 -0.21
N THR A 246 -19.41 6.17 -0.96
CA THR A 246 -19.25 6.09 -2.42
C THR A 246 -20.34 6.87 -3.13
N TRP A 247 -19.91 7.58 -4.15
CA TRP A 247 -20.75 8.46 -4.96
C TRP A 247 -20.53 8.11 -6.43
N SER A 248 -21.55 8.21 -7.23
CA SER A 248 -21.50 7.96 -8.68
C SER A 248 -21.99 9.18 -9.45
N ALA A 249 -21.30 9.51 -10.53
CA ALA A 249 -21.72 10.48 -11.53
C ALA A 249 -21.63 9.86 -12.92
N ARG A 250 -22.53 10.26 -13.81
CA ARG A 250 -22.45 9.90 -15.24
C ARG A 250 -21.59 10.94 -15.97
N ILE A 251 -20.79 10.44 -16.88
CA ILE A 251 -19.97 11.24 -17.81
C ILE A 251 -20.09 10.66 -19.21
N ASP A 252 -20.01 11.51 -20.23
CA ASP A 252 -20.19 11.17 -21.64
C ASP A 252 -18.88 10.87 -22.38
N HIS A 253 -17.77 10.82 -21.64
CA HIS A 253 -16.42 10.58 -22.16
C HIS A 253 -15.56 9.83 -21.16
N SER A 254 -14.51 9.17 -21.64
CA SER A 254 -13.48 8.59 -20.75
C SER A 254 -12.74 9.72 -20.02
N PRO A 255 -12.62 9.66 -18.68
CA PRO A 255 -11.84 10.64 -17.93
C PRO A 255 -10.31 10.44 -18.08
N LEU A 256 -9.87 9.38 -18.78
CA LEU A 256 -8.46 9.14 -19.09
C LEU A 256 -8.05 9.88 -20.36
N ASP A 257 -8.41 11.15 -20.47
CA ASP A 257 -8.30 11.99 -21.66
C ASP A 257 -7.12 13.00 -21.60
N VAL A 258 -6.17 12.78 -20.70
CA VAL A 258 -4.97 13.62 -20.55
C VAL A 258 -3.93 13.24 -21.60
N VAL A 259 -3.69 14.14 -22.54
CA VAL A 259 -2.79 13.92 -23.69
C VAL A 259 -1.33 14.16 -23.33
N ALA A 260 -1.08 15.09 -22.41
CA ALA A 260 0.23 15.40 -21.89
C ALA A 260 0.16 15.90 -20.46
N TRP A 261 1.24 15.74 -19.71
CA TRP A 261 1.32 16.26 -18.35
C TRP A 261 2.78 16.45 -17.93
N HIS A 262 3.00 17.33 -16.95
CA HIS A 262 4.26 17.45 -16.24
C HIS A 262 4.03 17.75 -14.78
N GLY A 263 4.99 17.40 -13.92
CA GLY A 263 4.94 17.71 -12.50
C GLY A 263 5.40 16.55 -11.61
N THR A 264 5.17 16.70 -10.32
CA THR A 264 5.65 15.80 -9.26
C THR A 264 4.54 14.96 -8.61
N ASN A 265 3.26 15.31 -8.84
CA ASN A 265 2.11 14.59 -8.30
C ASN A 265 1.60 13.57 -9.34
N ALA A 266 2.20 12.40 -9.35
CA ALA A 266 1.92 11.35 -10.34
C ALA A 266 1.94 9.97 -9.68
N PRO A 267 1.22 8.98 -10.24
CA PRO A 267 1.27 7.62 -9.75
C PRO A 267 2.63 7.00 -10.06
N TYR A 268 3.03 6.05 -9.20
CA TYR A 268 4.28 5.31 -9.41
C TYR A 268 4.12 3.85 -8.96
N LYS A 269 5.04 3.00 -9.45
CA LYS A 269 5.20 1.63 -8.98
C LYS A 269 6.63 1.37 -8.56
N TYR A 270 6.81 0.34 -7.72
CA TYR A 270 8.10 -0.12 -7.24
C TYR A 270 8.12 -1.66 -7.16
N ASP A 271 9.22 -2.27 -7.58
CA ASP A 271 9.48 -3.70 -7.48
C ASP A 271 10.18 -3.99 -6.14
N LEU A 272 9.51 -4.67 -5.23
CA LEU A 272 10.00 -5.00 -3.88
C LEU A 272 11.26 -5.85 -3.90
N ARG A 273 11.51 -6.60 -4.97
CA ARG A 273 12.74 -7.39 -5.17
C ARG A 273 14.00 -6.54 -5.31
N ARG A 274 13.84 -5.23 -5.57
CA ARG A 274 14.93 -4.27 -5.70
C ARG A 274 15.32 -3.59 -4.39
N PHE A 275 14.62 -3.91 -3.31
CA PHE A 275 14.92 -3.35 -2.00
C PHE A 275 16.29 -3.83 -1.52
N ASN A 276 17.16 -2.89 -1.14
CA ASN A 276 18.50 -3.21 -0.64
C ASN A 276 18.43 -3.54 0.85
N THR A 277 18.17 -4.81 1.16
CA THR A 277 17.96 -5.28 2.52
C THR A 277 19.25 -5.31 3.33
N ILE A 278 19.20 -4.78 4.54
CA ILE A 278 20.26 -4.88 5.54
C ILE A 278 19.72 -5.70 6.71
N GLY A 279 19.89 -7.03 6.67
CA GLY A 279 19.34 -7.95 7.67
C GLY A 279 20.35 -8.48 8.66
N SER A 280 21.65 -8.35 8.37
CA SER A 280 22.73 -8.95 9.16
C SER A 280 23.64 -7.89 9.77
N ILE A 281 23.86 -8.03 11.07
CA ILE A 281 24.92 -7.34 11.84
C ILE A 281 25.63 -8.36 12.75
N SER A 282 26.75 -8.00 13.39
CA SER A 282 27.58 -8.93 14.17
C SER A 282 26.85 -9.52 15.37
N TYR A 283 26.06 -8.72 16.08
CA TYR A 283 25.29 -9.11 17.27
C TYR A 283 23.92 -8.48 17.21
N ASP A 284 22.93 -9.18 17.75
CA ASP A 284 21.53 -8.75 17.78
C ASP A 284 20.87 -8.48 16.41
N HIS A 285 19.61 -8.21 16.44
CA HIS A 285 18.90 -7.73 15.26
C HIS A 285 19.16 -6.25 15.03
N PRO A 286 19.26 -5.81 13.75
CA PRO A 286 19.11 -4.41 13.44
C PRO A 286 17.69 -3.94 13.80
N ASP A 287 17.54 -2.64 14.04
CA ASP A 287 16.21 -2.04 14.25
C ASP A 287 15.31 -2.29 13.04
N PRO A 288 14.02 -2.72 13.22
CA PRO A 288 13.11 -3.04 12.10
C PRO A 288 12.87 -1.88 11.13
N SER A 289 13.13 -0.63 11.52
CA SER A 289 13.03 0.53 10.63
C SER A 289 13.91 0.45 9.39
N ILE A 290 14.93 -0.41 9.38
CA ILE A 290 15.73 -0.67 8.17
C ILE A 290 14.99 -1.43 7.07
N PHE A 291 13.80 -1.93 7.32
CA PHE A 291 12.93 -2.57 6.34
C PHE A 291 11.87 -1.61 5.75
N LEU A 292 11.93 -0.34 6.12
CA LEU A 292 10.99 0.69 5.69
C LEU A 292 11.21 1.06 4.21
N VAL A 293 10.15 0.91 3.42
CA VAL A 293 10.15 1.26 1.99
C VAL A 293 9.64 2.68 1.77
N LEU A 294 8.49 3.00 2.36
CA LEU A 294 7.79 4.28 2.24
C LEU A 294 7.18 4.66 3.59
N GLN A 295 7.12 5.96 3.88
CA GLN A 295 6.51 6.51 5.08
C GLN A 295 5.62 7.72 4.78
N SER A 296 4.54 7.89 5.53
CA SER A 296 3.69 9.08 5.51
C SER A 296 3.93 9.89 6.78
N PRO A 297 4.56 11.07 6.70
CA PRO A 297 4.84 11.87 7.89
C PRO A 297 3.57 12.43 8.51
N SER A 298 3.52 12.45 9.84
CA SER A 298 2.45 13.08 10.58
C SER A 298 2.72 14.55 10.87
N ASP A 299 1.80 15.21 11.59
CA ASP A 299 1.98 16.59 12.09
C ASP A 299 3.05 16.71 13.19
N THR A 300 3.49 15.57 13.76
CA THR A 300 4.55 15.54 14.76
C THR A 300 5.88 15.26 14.06
N PRO A 301 6.86 16.18 14.11
CA PRO A 301 8.16 15.99 13.47
C PRO A 301 8.83 14.67 13.89
N GLY A 302 9.30 13.88 12.93
CA GLY A 302 9.97 12.60 13.17
C GLY A 302 9.03 11.45 13.55
N VAL A 303 7.72 11.64 13.44
CA VAL A 303 6.72 10.61 13.70
C VAL A 303 5.85 10.44 12.46
N ASP A 304 5.66 9.22 12.02
CA ASP A 304 4.86 8.90 10.85
C ASP A 304 3.41 8.51 11.21
N ASP A 305 2.48 8.76 10.31
CA ASP A 305 1.09 8.29 10.42
C ASP A 305 0.95 6.86 9.95
N ILE A 306 1.69 6.49 8.89
CA ILE A 306 1.72 5.15 8.33
C ILE A 306 3.09 4.85 7.73
N ASP A 307 3.60 3.66 7.99
CA ASP A 307 4.79 3.09 7.42
C ASP A 307 4.47 1.86 6.59
N PHE A 308 5.13 1.74 5.45
CA PHE A 308 5.11 0.53 4.63
C PHE A 308 6.46 -0.17 4.75
N VAL A 309 6.44 -1.28 5.48
CA VAL A 309 7.62 -2.11 5.79
C VAL A 309 7.51 -3.43 5.03
N ILE A 310 8.64 -4.00 4.60
CA ILE A 310 8.68 -5.33 3.96
C ILE A 310 9.67 -6.24 4.68
N PHE A 311 9.42 -7.53 4.60
CA PHE A 311 10.32 -8.58 5.10
C PHE A 311 10.75 -9.47 3.92
N PRO A 312 11.76 -9.00 3.14
CA PRO A 312 12.21 -9.67 1.93
C PRO A 312 13.24 -10.76 2.22
N PRO A 313 13.62 -11.56 1.21
CA PRO A 313 14.77 -12.45 1.28
C PRO A 313 16.02 -11.71 1.74
N ARG A 314 16.78 -12.34 2.68
CA ARG A 314 17.93 -11.70 3.32
C ARG A 314 18.85 -12.68 4.02
N TRP A 315 20.08 -12.25 4.29
CA TRP A 315 21.01 -12.95 5.17
C TRP A 315 20.66 -12.71 6.64
N LEU A 316 20.68 -13.78 7.44
CA LEU A 316 20.44 -13.77 8.88
C LEU A 316 21.75 -14.07 9.65
N ALA A 317 22.87 -13.54 9.20
CA ALA A 317 24.21 -13.93 9.66
C ALA A 317 24.60 -13.33 11.03
N MET A 318 23.70 -13.37 12.00
CA MET A 318 23.94 -12.87 13.36
C MET A 318 24.52 -13.99 14.23
N THR A 319 25.70 -13.76 14.83
CA THR A 319 26.40 -14.73 15.67
C THR A 319 25.73 -14.84 17.03
N ASP A 320 25.45 -16.07 17.47
CA ASP A 320 24.88 -16.40 18.78
C ASP A 320 23.59 -15.63 19.14
N THR A 321 22.85 -15.23 18.11
CA THR A 321 21.61 -14.44 18.24
C THR A 321 20.39 -15.28 17.84
N PHE A 322 19.32 -15.16 18.61
CA PHE A 322 18.00 -15.72 18.25
C PHE A 322 17.51 -15.08 16.94
N ARG A 323 17.48 -15.83 15.84
CA ARG A 323 17.27 -15.29 14.48
C ARG A 323 15.85 -14.85 14.13
N PRO A 324 14.78 -15.52 14.60
CA PRO A 324 13.42 -15.00 14.40
C PRO A 324 13.22 -13.66 15.10
N PRO A 325 12.20 -12.87 14.70
CA PRO A 325 11.80 -11.71 15.48
C PRO A 325 11.54 -12.11 16.94
N TRP A 326 12.04 -11.30 17.88
CA TRP A 326 11.87 -11.56 19.33
C TRP A 326 10.44 -11.33 19.79
N PHE A 327 10.07 -11.87 20.95
CA PHE A 327 8.81 -11.50 21.61
C PHE A 327 8.83 -10.02 21.99
N HIS A 328 7.76 -9.29 21.65
CA HIS A 328 7.71 -7.86 21.93
C HIS A 328 6.28 -7.35 22.14
N ARG A 329 6.20 -6.12 22.59
CA ARG A 329 5.01 -5.27 22.63
C ARG A 329 5.39 -3.94 22.05
N ASN A 330 4.81 -3.58 20.92
CA ASN A 330 5.11 -2.36 20.19
C ASN A 330 4.11 -1.27 20.55
N ILE A 331 4.55 -0.01 20.61
CA ILE A 331 3.65 1.15 20.74
C ILE A 331 2.83 1.36 19.47
N ALA A 332 3.35 1.01 18.33
CA ALA A 332 2.65 1.03 17.06
C ALA A 332 1.70 -0.16 16.91
N SER A 333 0.71 -0.02 16.05
CA SER A 333 -0.15 -1.10 15.59
C SER A 333 0.34 -1.63 14.26
N GLU A 334 0.37 -2.95 14.13
CA GLU A 334 0.96 -3.68 13.01
C GLU A 334 -0.10 -4.48 12.27
N PHE A 335 -0.38 -4.11 11.01
CA PHE A 335 -1.17 -4.92 10.09
C PHE A 335 -0.21 -5.57 9.09
N MET A 336 -0.02 -6.87 9.23
CA MET A 336 0.88 -7.64 8.37
C MET A 336 0.11 -8.43 7.32
N GLY A 337 0.64 -8.45 6.09
CA GLY A 337 0.18 -9.31 5.00
C GLY A 337 1.30 -10.20 4.48
N LEU A 338 0.94 -11.36 3.93
CA LEU A 338 1.88 -12.27 3.28
C LEU A 338 1.60 -12.31 1.78
N ILE A 339 2.59 -11.91 0.96
CA ILE A 339 2.47 -11.92 -0.49
C ILE A 339 2.76 -13.32 -1.02
N GLU A 340 3.87 -13.92 -0.60
CA GLU A 340 4.27 -15.27 -1.01
C GLU A 340 5.09 -15.99 0.07
N GLY A 341 5.17 -17.32 -0.04
CA GLY A 341 6.01 -18.16 0.79
C GLY A 341 5.46 -18.42 2.18
N VAL A 342 6.37 -18.52 3.13
CA VAL A 342 6.11 -18.80 4.55
C VAL A 342 6.80 -17.73 5.39
N TYR A 343 6.09 -17.17 6.36
CA TYR A 343 6.66 -16.19 7.28
C TYR A 343 7.51 -16.89 8.36
N ASP A 344 8.76 -16.48 8.53
CA ASP A 344 9.76 -17.11 9.37
C ASP A 344 9.40 -17.21 10.87
N ALA A 345 8.60 -16.28 11.39
CA ALA A 345 8.16 -16.31 12.79
C ALA A 345 6.93 -17.20 13.04
N LYS A 346 6.17 -17.56 11.99
CA LYS A 346 4.90 -18.30 12.10
C LYS A 346 4.66 -19.13 10.84
N GLU A 347 5.26 -20.30 10.78
CA GLU A 347 5.18 -21.18 9.60
C GLU A 347 3.78 -21.74 9.36
N VAL A 348 2.98 -21.89 10.43
CA VAL A 348 1.66 -22.52 10.33
C VAL A 348 0.55 -21.47 10.49
N GLY A 349 -0.43 -21.55 9.60
CA GLY A 349 -1.67 -20.76 9.69
C GLY A 349 -1.57 -19.32 9.17
N PHE A 350 -0.40 -18.84 8.75
CA PHE A 350 -0.27 -17.56 8.05
C PHE A 350 -0.04 -17.81 6.57
N LEU A 351 -1.11 -17.73 5.77
CA LEU A 351 -1.11 -18.09 4.36
C LEU A 351 -0.95 -16.87 3.46
N PRO A 352 -0.34 -17.00 2.26
CA PRO A 352 -0.31 -15.94 1.26
C PRO A 352 -1.73 -15.41 0.95
N GLY A 353 -1.90 -14.10 1.04
CA GLY A 353 -3.20 -13.42 0.93
C GLY A 353 -3.95 -13.27 2.26
N GLY A 354 -3.48 -13.90 3.33
CA GLY A 354 -3.97 -13.67 4.68
C GLY A 354 -3.34 -12.45 5.33
N ALA A 355 -3.83 -12.10 6.53
CA ALA A 355 -3.30 -10.98 7.30
C ALA A 355 -3.33 -11.26 8.79
N SER A 356 -2.49 -10.54 9.55
CA SER A 356 -2.58 -10.45 11.01
C SER A 356 -2.61 -8.99 11.46
N LEU A 357 -3.27 -8.74 12.60
CA LEU A 357 -3.29 -7.45 13.27
C LEU A 357 -2.85 -7.62 14.72
N HIS A 358 -1.80 -6.88 15.08
CA HIS A 358 -1.31 -6.74 16.45
C HIS A 358 -1.40 -5.27 16.81
N ASN A 359 -2.41 -4.91 17.59
CA ASN A 359 -2.59 -3.54 18.03
C ASN A 359 -1.54 -3.12 19.06
N CYS A 360 -1.43 -1.82 19.26
CA CYS A 360 -0.61 -1.16 20.28
C CYS A 360 -0.56 -1.98 21.58
N MET A 361 0.64 -2.29 22.07
CA MET A 361 0.94 -3.05 23.27
C MET A 361 0.41 -4.50 23.31
N SER A 362 -0.10 -5.03 22.23
CA SER A 362 -0.43 -6.45 22.09
C SER A 362 0.83 -7.29 22.06
N GLY A 363 1.06 -8.17 23.02
CA GLY A 363 2.24 -9.05 23.07
C GLY A 363 2.19 -10.08 21.96
N HIS A 364 3.27 -10.20 21.17
CA HIS A 364 3.39 -11.19 20.09
C HIS A 364 4.87 -11.53 19.79
N GLY A 365 5.09 -12.43 18.86
CA GLY A 365 6.42 -12.92 18.50
C GLY A 365 6.33 -14.25 17.76
N PRO A 366 7.42 -15.05 17.72
CA PRO A 366 7.41 -16.36 17.09
C PRO A 366 6.41 -17.30 17.79
N ASP A 367 5.84 -18.23 17.04
CA ASP A 367 5.05 -19.30 17.66
C ASP A 367 5.92 -20.25 18.48
N ALA A 368 5.28 -21.11 19.29
CA ALA A 368 6.01 -22.01 20.18
C ALA A 368 6.94 -22.99 19.44
N ALA A 369 6.53 -23.49 18.28
CA ALA A 369 7.33 -24.43 17.48
C ALA A 369 8.55 -23.72 16.87
N THR A 370 8.37 -22.51 16.35
CA THR A 370 9.47 -21.68 15.82
C THR A 370 10.44 -21.30 16.94
N PHE A 371 9.95 -20.92 18.13
CA PHE A 371 10.80 -20.62 19.27
C PHE A 371 11.64 -21.81 19.69
N GLU A 372 11.05 -23.00 19.82
CA GLU A 372 11.77 -24.22 20.22
C GLU A 372 12.86 -24.57 19.21
N ARG A 373 12.55 -24.55 17.92
CA ARG A 373 13.49 -24.85 16.85
C ARG A 373 14.64 -23.84 16.81
N ALA A 374 14.33 -22.55 16.83
CA ALA A 374 15.31 -21.50 16.74
C ALA A 374 16.22 -21.40 17.96
N SER A 375 15.71 -21.74 19.16
CA SER A 375 16.52 -21.77 20.40
C SER A 375 17.57 -22.88 20.43
N ARG A 376 17.47 -23.86 19.50
CA ARG A 376 18.40 -24.98 19.40
C ARG A 376 19.19 -25.00 18.08
N ALA A 377 18.94 -24.01 17.23
CA ALA A 377 19.59 -23.93 15.94
C ALA A 377 21.08 -23.63 16.08
N ASP A 378 21.90 -24.22 15.21
CA ASP A 378 23.31 -23.86 15.08
C ASP A 378 23.40 -22.49 14.35
N THR A 379 23.84 -21.47 15.08
CA THR A 379 24.02 -20.12 14.57
C THR A 379 25.44 -19.82 14.10
N SER A 380 26.34 -20.81 14.14
CA SER A 380 27.74 -20.65 13.73
C SER A 380 27.90 -20.36 12.23
N GLN A 381 26.88 -20.71 11.41
CA GLN A 381 26.88 -20.50 9.97
C GLN A 381 25.86 -19.45 9.57
N PRO A 382 26.17 -18.62 8.55
CA PRO A 382 25.20 -17.71 7.95
C PRO A 382 23.98 -18.46 7.40
N GLU A 383 22.81 -17.87 7.54
CA GLU A 383 21.57 -18.40 6.98
C GLU A 383 20.96 -17.38 6.01
N TYR A 384 20.47 -17.84 4.87
CA TYR A 384 19.78 -17.02 3.89
C TYR A 384 18.30 -17.37 3.86
N LEU A 385 17.46 -16.43 4.31
CA LEU A 385 16.01 -16.52 4.18
C LEU A 385 15.62 -16.23 2.74
N SER A 386 14.89 -17.15 2.09
CA SER A 386 14.47 -17.02 0.69
C SER A 386 13.05 -17.51 0.47
N GLY A 387 12.47 -17.18 -0.70
CA GLY A 387 11.16 -17.68 -1.12
C GLY A 387 10.01 -17.17 -0.27
N THR A 388 10.16 -16.02 0.36
CA THR A 388 9.10 -15.38 1.15
C THR A 388 9.13 -13.87 0.97
N MET A 389 7.95 -13.26 1.01
CA MET A 389 7.78 -11.81 1.03
C MET A 389 6.54 -11.48 1.86
N ALA A 390 6.76 -10.96 3.04
CA ALA A 390 5.72 -10.34 3.86
C ALA A 390 5.88 -8.81 3.84
N PHE A 391 4.82 -8.12 4.20
CA PHE A 391 4.83 -6.67 4.39
C PHE A 391 4.01 -6.29 5.61
N MET A 392 4.19 -5.06 6.07
CA MET A 392 3.46 -4.51 7.19
C MET A 392 3.04 -3.07 6.89
N PHE A 393 1.80 -2.74 7.20
CA PHE A 393 1.36 -1.38 7.42
C PHE A 393 1.46 -1.13 8.93
N GLU A 394 2.37 -0.27 9.30
CA GLU A 394 2.59 0.10 10.70
C GLU A 394 2.11 1.53 10.94
N THR A 395 1.45 1.75 12.06
CA THR A 395 0.91 3.07 12.42
C THR A 395 0.99 3.30 13.93
N ARG A 396 1.33 4.52 14.32
CA ARG A 396 1.33 4.91 15.75
C ARG A 396 -0.05 4.83 16.41
N SER A 397 -1.11 4.78 15.62
CA SER A 397 -2.49 4.79 16.12
C SER A 397 -3.06 3.37 16.17
N VAL A 398 -4.00 3.14 17.09
CA VAL A 398 -4.72 1.87 17.17
C VAL A 398 -5.53 1.67 15.89
N ILE A 399 -5.42 0.49 15.29
CA ILE A 399 -6.26 0.09 14.15
C ILE A 399 -7.55 -0.52 14.70
N CYS A 400 -8.67 0.10 14.38
CA CYS A 400 -10.00 -0.40 14.73
C CYS A 400 -10.50 -1.32 13.61
N PRO A 401 -10.62 -2.64 13.84
CA PRO A 401 -11.20 -3.54 12.86
C PRO A 401 -12.67 -3.23 12.64
N THR A 402 -13.15 -3.38 11.41
CA THR A 402 -14.58 -3.21 11.12
C THR A 402 -15.41 -4.38 11.65
N PRO A 403 -16.72 -4.19 11.96
CA PRO A 403 -17.60 -5.30 12.30
C PRO A 403 -17.66 -6.36 11.19
N ALA A 404 -17.59 -5.93 9.93
CA ALA A 404 -17.55 -6.84 8.79
C ALA A 404 -16.29 -7.72 8.83
N ALA A 405 -15.12 -7.14 9.11
CA ALA A 405 -13.86 -7.89 9.20
C ALA A 405 -13.87 -8.90 10.36
N LEU A 406 -14.47 -8.53 11.51
CA LEU A 406 -14.61 -9.42 12.68
C LEU A 406 -15.63 -10.55 12.44
N ALA A 407 -16.58 -10.35 11.52
CA ALA A 407 -17.58 -11.35 11.16
C ALA A 407 -17.15 -12.26 9.99
N LEU A 408 -15.97 -12.00 9.37
CA LEU A 408 -15.49 -12.83 8.27
C LEU A 408 -15.24 -14.27 8.71
N PRO A 409 -15.69 -15.28 7.95
CA PRO A 409 -15.37 -16.70 8.22
C PRO A 409 -13.86 -16.99 8.20
N GLN A 410 -13.07 -16.12 7.59
CA GLN A 410 -11.61 -16.18 7.50
C GLN A 410 -10.92 -15.82 8.81
N LEU A 411 -11.60 -15.16 9.76
CA LEU A 411 -11.02 -14.84 11.07
C LEU A 411 -10.74 -16.12 11.85
N GLN A 412 -9.47 -16.31 12.24
CA GLN A 412 -9.02 -17.49 12.99
C GLN A 412 -9.32 -17.31 14.48
N GLY A 413 -10.25 -18.12 15.00
CA GLY A 413 -10.63 -18.06 16.41
C GLY A 413 -9.59 -18.66 17.38
N ASP A 414 -8.62 -19.38 16.86
CA ASP A 414 -7.60 -20.12 17.61
C ASP A 414 -6.18 -19.51 17.49
N TYR A 415 -6.03 -18.37 16.88
CA TYR A 415 -4.71 -17.79 16.60
C TYR A 415 -3.81 -17.68 17.84
N ALA A 416 -4.35 -17.25 18.98
CA ALA A 416 -3.58 -17.12 20.22
C ALA A 416 -3.07 -18.48 20.76
N GLN A 417 -3.61 -19.61 20.31
CA GLN A 417 -3.15 -20.94 20.74
C GLN A 417 -1.72 -21.26 20.27
N CYS A 418 -1.21 -20.58 19.24
CA CYS A 418 0.16 -20.77 18.77
C CYS A 418 1.24 -20.48 19.84
N TRP A 419 0.89 -19.78 20.92
CA TRP A 419 1.78 -19.49 22.06
C TRP A 419 1.45 -20.29 23.31
N SER A 420 0.33 -21.03 23.37
CA SER A 420 -0.18 -21.67 24.59
C SER A 420 0.73 -22.77 25.14
N THR A 421 1.57 -23.35 24.31
CA THR A 421 2.50 -24.43 24.66
C THR A 421 3.91 -23.96 25.04
N LEU A 422 4.16 -22.64 25.07
CA LEU A 422 5.45 -22.10 25.51
C LEU A 422 5.70 -22.45 26.97
N PRO A 423 6.78 -23.19 27.30
CA PRO A 423 7.05 -23.63 28.65
C PRO A 423 7.68 -22.52 29.49
N LYS A 424 7.59 -22.65 30.82
CA LYS A 424 8.44 -21.90 31.72
C LYS A 424 9.85 -22.51 31.70
N ASN A 425 10.78 -21.86 31.00
CA ASN A 425 12.18 -22.34 30.89
C ASN A 425 13.09 -21.90 32.03
N PHE A 426 12.63 -20.97 32.87
CA PHE A 426 13.41 -20.46 33.98
C PHE A 426 13.62 -21.53 35.07
N SER A 427 14.88 -21.85 35.37
CA SER A 427 15.32 -22.60 36.54
C SER A 427 16.56 -21.93 37.13
N PRO A 428 16.58 -21.53 38.40
CA PRO A 428 17.75 -20.92 39.03
C PRO A 428 18.90 -21.93 39.22
N GLU A 429 18.64 -23.22 39.08
CA GLU A 429 19.62 -24.29 39.24
C GLU A 429 20.25 -24.72 37.93
N ARG A 430 19.78 -24.22 36.77
CA ARG A 430 20.44 -24.44 35.48
C ARG A 430 21.74 -23.64 35.45
N GLU A 431 22.86 -24.33 35.46
CA GLU A 431 24.16 -23.73 35.12
C GLU A 431 24.02 -23.07 33.73
N GLN A 432 24.57 -21.86 33.62
CA GLN A 432 24.74 -21.23 32.32
C GLN A 432 25.80 -22.04 31.58
N THR A 433 25.37 -22.96 30.73
CA THR A 433 26.26 -23.52 29.71
C THR A 433 26.53 -22.38 28.72
N ALA A 434 27.74 -21.83 28.84
CA ALA A 434 28.29 -20.81 27.94
C ALA A 434 28.43 -21.34 26.52
#